data_a860b748154870a9bd645902a06a9b7a
#
_entry.id   a860b748154870a9bd645902a06a9b7a
#
_cell.length_a   1.000
_cell.length_b   1.000
_cell.length_c   1.000
_cell.angle_alpha   90.00
_cell.angle_beta   90.00
_cell.angle_gamma   90.00
#
_symmetry.space_group_name_H-M   'P 1'
#
loop_
_entity.id
_entity.type
_entity.pdbx_description
1 polymer ?
#
loop_
_entity_poly.entity_id
_entity_poly.type
_entity_poly.pdbx_seq_one_letter_code
_entity_poly.pdbx_strand_id
1 'polypeptide(L)'
;MNGPVAGFMKNGAPVTKGTCSVCGTRMNLVGLTEAHAGLERPVVAAKESKTAVKAKSGAKSGSKKNVSKAKAGTKGAVSAAGKRSASAKGKKLVIVESPAKARTVGNFLGKDYVVKASIGHVRDLLRSTLSVDVDRDFEPTYRVPNEKRALVKELKSLAAGADKIFLATDPDREGEAIAWHLKESTEMEPDAIERVVFHEITKPAIAEAFANPREVGMNLVDAQQARRILDRLVGYKLSPLLWNKVQRRLSAGRVQSVAVRLVVDREREIEGFVPVEYWSITAELCPEDSGKKTFFSRLVKIDGADPVLSTEADVEAHLSCLRLAAFTVDSVKRGVRRRRPSPPFTTSTLQQEASRKLGFTAKKTMAVAQQLYEGVDIPGEGSIGLITYMRTDSTNISTEAQREARTLIESRFGSAYLPAKSPEYKTRSQRAQEAHEAIRPTSCLRHPDALKESLQRDQHRLYQLVWQRFVSSQMEDA
;
A
#
# COMPACT_ATOMS: atom_id res chain seq x y z
N MET A 1 -10.03 -33.46 15.28
CA MET A 1 -11.10 -32.59 15.76
C MET A 1 -12.02 -33.42 16.63
N ASN A 2 -12.19 -33.09 17.91
CA ASN A 2 -13.09 -33.80 18.82
C ASN A 2 -14.52 -33.27 18.65
N GLY A 3 -15.50 -34.18 18.66
CA GLY A 3 -16.92 -33.88 18.52
C GLY A 3 -17.27 -33.12 17.22
N PRO A 4 -16.89 -33.60 16.03
CA PRO A 4 -17.20 -32.91 14.79
C PRO A 4 -18.72 -32.94 14.52
N VAL A 5 -19.31 -31.76 14.37
CA VAL A 5 -20.73 -31.58 14.02
C VAL A 5 -20.84 -30.92 12.66
N ALA A 6 -21.34 -31.62 11.68
CA ALA A 6 -21.60 -31.08 10.35
C ALA A 6 -22.91 -30.27 10.32
N GLY A 7 -22.96 -29.23 9.50
CA GLY A 7 -24.11 -28.37 9.33
C GLY A 7 -23.90 -27.34 8.23
N PHE A 8 -24.82 -26.37 8.13
CA PHE A 8 -24.74 -25.31 7.14
C PHE A 8 -24.73 -23.94 7.83
N MET A 9 -23.96 -23.00 7.28
CA MET A 9 -23.99 -21.60 7.68
C MET A 9 -25.26 -20.90 7.15
N LYS A 10 -25.55 -19.70 7.67
CA LYS A 10 -26.73 -18.90 7.23
C LYS A 10 -26.77 -18.60 5.71
N ASN A 11 -25.64 -18.67 5.05
CA ASN A 11 -25.51 -18.48 3.59
C ASN A 11 -25.57 -19.80 2.80
N GLY A 12 -25.91 -20.91 3.44
CA GLY A 12 -25.99 -22.23 2.81
C GLY A 12 -24.63 -22.91 2.57
N ALA A 13 -23.52 -22.36 3.02
CA ALA A 13 -22.21 -22.98 2.90
C ALA A 13 -22.04 -24.10 3.95
N PRO A 14 -21.53 -25.30 3.57
CA PRO A 14 -21.31 -26.39 4.49
C PRO A 14 -20.18 -26.05 5.48
N VAL A 15 -20.36 -26.42 6.74
CA VAL A 15 -19.38 -26.19 7.81
C VAL A 15 -19.38 -27.36 8.79
N THR A 16 -18.21 -27.88 9.13
CA THR A 16 -18.02 -28.83 10.23
C THR A 16 -17.40 -28.10 11.41
N LYS A 17 -18.05 -28.15 12.57
CA LYS A 17 -17.61 -27.51 13.81
C LYS A 17 -17.10 -28.55 14.76
N GLY A 18 -16.07 -28.25 15.54
CA GLY A 18 -15.54 -29.12 16.56
C GLY A 18 -14.48 -28.42 17.39
N THR A 19 -13.82 -29.15 18.29
CA THR A 19 -12.75 -28.65 19.14
C THR A 19 -11.42 -29.33 18.81
N CYS A 20 -10.33 -28.60 18.93
CA CYS A 20 -8.98 -29.16 18.79
C CYS A 20 -8.76 -30.20 19.90
N SER A 21 -8.26 -31.38 19.54
CA SER A 21 -7.96 -32.47 20.50
C SER A 21 -6.80 -32.12 21.44
N VAL A 22 -5.95 -31.19 21.05
CA VAL A 22 -4.73 -30.83 21.79
C VAL A 22 -4.95 -29.62 22.70
N CYS A 23 -5.57 -28.54 22.20
CA CYS A 23 -5.68 -27.29 22.96
C CYS A 23 -7.12 -26.84 23.28
N GLY A 24 -8.15 -27.63 22.93
CA GLY A 24 -9.55 -27.31 23.20
C GLY A 24 -10.15 -26.14 22.40
N THR A 25 -9.40 -25.51 21.52
CA THR A 25 -9.87 -24.37 20.73
C THR A 25 -10.99 -24.79 19.77
N ARG A 26 -12.05 -23.99 19.67
CA ARG A 26 -13.13 -24.23 18.71
C ARG A 26 -12.62 -24.03 17.28
N MET A 27 -12.89 -24.98 16.42
CA MET A 27 -12.48 -25.01 15.02
C MET A 27 -13.69 -25.11 14.11
N ASN A 28 -13.64 -24.44 12.95
CA ASN A 28 -14.64 -24.54 11.90
C ASN A 28 -13.91 -24.91 10.59
N LEU A 29 -14.29 -26.04 10.01
CA LEU A 29 -13.86 -26.43 8.67
C LEU A 29 -14.97 -26.07 7.68
N VAL A 30 -14.70 -25.18 6.73
CA VAL A 30 -15.66 -24.78 5.70
C VAL A 30 -15.42 -25.65 4.48
N GLY A 31 -16.47 -26.35 4.04
CA GLY A 31 -16.42 -27.28 2.91
C GLY A 31 -17.27 -28.52 3.18
N LEU A 32 -17.59 -29.25 2.11
CA LEU A 32 -18.27 -30.54 2.20
C LEU A 32 -17.32 -31.59 2.78
N THR A 33 -17.81 -32.33 3.77
CA THR A 33 -17.13 -33.50 4.33
C THR A 33 -18.12 -34.67 4.30
N GLU A 34 -17.64 -35.89 4.46
CA GLU A 34 -18.52 -37.10 4.52
C GLU A 34 -19.62 -36.99 5.58
N ALA A 35 -19.36 -36.23 6.65
CA ALA A 35 -20.35 -35.96 7.70
C ALA A 35 -21.55 -35.10 7.25
N HIS A 36 -21.51 -34.54 6.04
CA HIS A 36 -22.67 -33.85 5.44
C HIS A 36 -23.53 -34.77 4.58
N ALA A 37 -23.15 -36.03 4.40
CA ALA A 37 -23.94 -37.00 3.66
C ALA A 37 -25.26 -37.24 4.39
N GLY A 38 -26.36 -36.94 3.73
CA GLY A 38 -27.72 -37.08 4.31
C GLY A 38 -28.27 -35.84 5.03
N LEU A 39 -27.52 -34.73 5.12
CA LEU A 39 -28.05 -33.47 5.62
C LEU A 39 -28.70 -32.65 4.50
N GLU A 40 -29.94 -32.24 4.67
CA GLU A 40 -30.63 -31.36 3.72
C GLU A 40 -29.99 -29.97 3.74
N ARG A 41 -29.60 -29.49 2.55
CA ARG A 41 -29.04 -28.14 2.38
C ARG A 41 -30.16 -27.11 2.49
N PRO A 42 -30.09 -26.11 3.41
CA PRO A 42 -31.12 -25.10 3.53
C PRO A 42 -31.25 -24.29 2.23
N VAL A 43 -32.47 -24.15 1.74
CA VAL A 43 -32.80 -23.30 0.59
C VAL A 43 -32.64 -21.85 1.06
N VAL A 44 -31.57 -21.19 0.65
CA VAL A 44 -31.38 -19.78 0.90
C VAL A 44 -32.22 -19.01 -0.11
N ALA A 45 -33.31 -18.37 0.33
CA ALA A 45 -34.10 -17.50 -0.51
C ALA A 45 -33.22 -16.42 -1.13
N ALA A 46 -33.18 -16.35 -2.45
CA ALA A 46 -32.45 -15.32 -3.18
C ALA A 46 -33.01 -13.95 -2.77
N LYS A 47 -32.19 -13.09 -2.24
CA LYS A 47 -32.55 -11.68 -2.04
C LYS A 47 -32.82 -11.08 -3.41
N GLU A 48 -34.12 -10.85 -3.73
CA GLU A 48 -34.51 -10.08 -4.90
C GLU A 48 -33.85 -8.70 -4.85
N SER A 49 -32.99 -8.43 -5.83
CA SER A 49 -32.45 -7.10 -6.06
C SER A 49 -33.56 -6.24 -6.67
N LYS A 50 -34.17 -5.37 -5.89
CA LYS A 50 -35.07 -4.33 -6.38
C LYS A 50 -34.30 -3.30 -7.19
N THR A 51 -34.18 -3.53 -8.48
CA THR A 51 -33.88 -2.52 -9.49
C THR A 51 -35.19 -2.09 -10.12
N ALA A 52 -35.80 -1.05 -9.57
CA ALA A 52 -36.96 -0.41 -10.17
C ALA A 52 -36.53 0.47 -11.33
N VAL A 53 -36.86 0.05 -12.54
CA VAL A 53 -36.89 0.90 -13.74
C VAL A 53 -38.11 1.79 -13.63
N LYS A 54 -37.95 3.10 -13.48
CA LYS A 54 -39.03 4.10 -13.60
C LYS A 54 -39.22 4.48 -15.06
N ALA A 55 -40.28 3.99 -15.67
CA ALA A 55 -40.87 4.58 -16.87
C ALA A 55 -41.71 5.83 -16.47
N LYS A 56 -41.61 6.89 -17.27
CA LYS A 56 -42.38 8.13 -17.13
C LYS A 56 -43.79 7.93 -17.62
N SER A 57 -44.78 8.36 -16.85
CA SER A 57 -46.03 8.92 -17.38
C SER A 57 -46.55 9.94 -16.35
N GLY A 58 -46.94 11.10 -16.84
CA GLY A 58 -47.34 12.27 -16.05
C GLY A 58 -48.80 12.25 -15.67
N ALA A 59 -49.16 13.04 -14.67
CA ALA A 59 -50.21 14.04 -14.60
C ALA A 59 -50.53 14.42 -13.14
N LYS A 60 -50.52 15.68 -12.91
CA LYS A 60 -51.23 16.65 -12.08
C LYS A 60 -52.08 16.22 -10.88
N SER A 61 -51.87 17.05 -9.85
CA SER A 61 -52.80 17.77 -8.95
C SER A 61 -52.76 17.31 -7.46
N GLY A 62 -52.39 18.21 -6.57
CA GLY A 62 -53.31 18.91 -5.70
C GLY A 62 -53.14 18.66 -4.21
N SER A 63 -52.77 19.72 -3.51
CA SER A 63 -53.26 20.13 -2.17
C SER A 63 -52.75 19.52 -0.86
N LYS A 64 -52.01 20.36 -0.15
CA LYS A 64 -52.07 20.75 1.30
C LYS A 64 -52.39 19.74 2.40
N LYS A 65 -51.54 19.56 3.37
CA LYS A 65 -51.63 20.15 4.75
C LYS A 65 -50.52 19.68 5.70
N ASN A 66 -50.08 20.62 6.52
CA ASN A 66 -49.17 20.53 7.64
C ASN A 66 -49.54 19.46 8.68
N VAL A 67 -48.55 18.91 9.40
CA VAL A 67 -48.41 19.02 10.88
C VAL A 67 -47.03 18.50 11.32
N SER A 68 -46.42 19.30 12.19
CA SER A 68 -45.15 19.17 12.90
C SER A 68 -45.02 17.94 13.82
N LYS A 69 -43.81 17.41 13.98
CA LYS A 69 -43.17 17.24 15.30
C LYS A 69 -41.72 16.77 15.20
N ALA A 70 -40.91 17.46 15.94
CA ALA A 70 -39.48 17.32 16.10
C ALA A 70 -39.03 16.00 16.75
N LYS A 71 -37.86 15.47 16.37
CA LYS A 71 -36.84 14.98 17.32
C LYS A 71 -35.45 14.97 16.68
N ALA A 72 -34.53 15.43 17.51
CA ALA A 72 -33.15 15.73 17.25
C ALA A 72 -32.30 14.51 16.86
N GLY A 73 -31.38 14.73 15.94
CA GLY A 73 -30.25 13.86 15.63
C GLY A 73 -29.17 14.71 14.98
N THR A 74 -28.16 15.05 15.75
CA THR A 74 -27.00 15.85 15.40
C THR A 74 -26.28 15.30 14.16
N LYS A 75 -26.41 16.01 13.05
CA LYS A 75 -25.50 15.91 11.90
C LYS A 75 -24.64 17.16 11.93
N GLY A 76 -23.32 16.98 12.14
CA GLY A 76 -22.34 18.03 12.04
C GLY A 76 -22.44 18.74 10.70
N ALA A 77 -22.89 19.95 10.74
CA ALA A 77 -22.91 20.88 9.60
C ALA A 77 -21.47 21.31 9.35
N VAL A 78 -20.91 20.86 8.22
CA VAL A 78 -19.74 21.51 7.63
C VAL A 78 -20.22 22.88 7.16
N SER A 79 -19.86 23.93 7.89
CA SER A 79 -20.14 25.30 7.55
C SER A 79 -19.57 25.62 6.17
N ALA A 80 -20.42 25.98 5.22
CA ALA A 80 -20.04 26.64 3.99
C ALA A 80 -19.47 28.02 4.35
N ALA A 81 -18.17 28.08 4.64
CA ALA A 81 -17.43 29.34 4.69
C ALA A 81 -17.47 29.96 3.28
N GLY A 82 -17.93 31.20 3.22
CA GLY A 82 -18.21 31.93 2.01
C GLY A 82 -17.06 31.91 1.01
N LYS A 83 -17.38 31.58 -0.24
CA LYS A 83 -16.50 31.72 -1.40
C LYS A 83 -16.14 33.21 -1.61
N ARG A 84 -15.06 33.66 -0.98
CA ARG A 84 -14.28 34.74 -1.52
C ARG A 84 -13.43 34.13 -2.66
N SER A 85 -13.72 34.42 -3.92
CA SER A 85 -12.84 34.10 -5.03
C SER A 85 -11.50 34.78 -4.75
N ALA A 86 -10.48 34.00 -4.42
CA ALA A 86 -9.14 34.54 -4.26
C ALA A 86 -8.68 35.02 -5.63
N SER A 87 -8.46 36.33 -5.79
CA SER A 87 -7.81 36.90 -6.97
C SER A 87 -6.32 36.55 -6.90
N ALA A 88 -5.77 36.03 -7.99
CA ALA A 88 -4.35 35.77 -8.14
C ALA A 88 -3.58 36.96 -8.72
N LYS A 89 -4.24 38.12 -8.92
CA LYS A 89 -3.60 39.31 -9.52
C LYS A 89 -2.42 39.77 -8.67
N GLY A 90 -1.24 39.82 -9.29
CA GLY A 90 0.02 40.17 -8.63
C GLY A 90 0.55 39.12 -7.62
N LYS A 91 0.13 37.86 -7.79
CA LYS A 91 0.57 36.72 -6.94
C LYS A 91 1.00 35.54 -7.77
N LYS A 92 1.78 34.65 -7.15
CA LYS A 92 2.21 33.38 -7.74
C LYS A 92 1.14 32.31 -7.49
N LEU A 93 0.71 31.60 -8.55
CA LEU A 93 -0.25 30.51 -8.46
C LEU A 93 0.49 29.17 -8.29
N VAL A 94 0.13 28.40 -7.29
CA VAL A 94 0.63 27.03 -7.08
C VAL A 94 -0.50 26.04 -7.24
N ILE A 95 -0.34 25.04 -8.10
CA ILE A 95 -1.35 24.01 -8.32
C ILE A 95 -0.77 22.67 -7.85
N VAL A 96 -1.48 22.04 -6.91
CA VAL A 96 -1.18 20.70 -6.37
C VAL A 96 -2.33 19.74 -6.67
N GLU A 97 -2.17 18.44 -6.44
CA GLU A 97 -3.21 17.46 -6.76
C GLU A 97 -4.31 17.31 -5.70
N SER A 98 -4.04 17.62 -4.42
CA SER A 98 -5.01 17.39 -3.34
C SER A 98 -5.26 18.61 -2.46
N PRO A 99 -6.46 18.75 -1.87
CA PRO A 99 -6.77 19.85 -0.93
C PRO A 99 -5.95 19.82 0.35
N ALA A 100 -5.54 18.62 0.83
CA ALA A 100 -4.70 18.48 2.01
C ALA A 100 -3.31 19.04 1.73
N LYS A 101 -2.69 18.63 0.63
CA LYS A 101 -1.40 19.16 0.17
C LYS A 101 -1.46 20.68 -0.07
N ALA A 102 -2.57 21.19 -0.64
CA ALA A 102 -2.74 22.63 -0.85
C ALA A 102 -2.72 23.42 0.46
N ARG A 103 -3.31 22.88 1.52
CA ARG A 103 -3.29 23.51 2.86
C ARG A 103 -1.87 23.52 3.43
N THR A 104 -1.21 22.37 3.44
CA THR A 104 0.13 22.23 4.01
C THR A 104 1.15 23.09 3.29
N VAL A 105 1.19 23.02 1.95
CA VAL A 105 2.11 23.83 1.12
C VAL A 105 1.78 25.32 1.25
N GLY A 106 0.51 25.69 1.27
CA GLY A 106 0.08 27.10 1.43
C GLY A 106 0.52 27.70 2.77
N ASN A 107 0.56 26.93 3.84
CA ASN A 107 1.05 27.39 5.14
C ASN A 107 2.56 27.72 5.11
N PHE A 108 3.34 27.01 4.29
CA PHE A 108 4.78 27.23 4.18
C PHE A 108 5.16 28.37 3.23
N LEU A 109 4.38 28.57 2.15
CA LEU A 109 4.70 29.56 1.13
C LEU A 109 4.26 31.00 1.49
N GLY A 110 3.25 31.14 2.35
CA GLY A 110 2.80 32.45 2.81
C GLY A 110 1.87 33.19 1.85
N LYS A 111 1.73 34.55 2.04
CA LYS A 111 0.67 35.37 1.43
C LYS A 111 0.88 35.74 -0.04
N ASP A 112 2.10 35.61 -0.54
CA ASP A 112 2.44 35.94 -1.93
C ASP A 112 2.05 34.84 -2.91
N TYR A 113 1.58 33.71 -2.39
CA TYR A 113 1.15 32.57 -3.16
C TYR A 113 -0.34 32.28 -3.00
N VAL A 114 -0.97 31.87 -4.10
CA VAL A 114 -2.31 31.30 -4.11
C VAL A 114 -2.19 29.82 -4.41
N VAL A 115 -2.48 28.97 -3.43
CA VAL A 115 -2.36 27.52 -3.60
C VAL A 115 -3.73 26.91 -3.86
N LYS A 116 -3.86 26.13 -4.94
CA LYS A 116 -5.10 25.47 -5.38
C LYS A 116 -4.87 23.98 -5.65
N ALA A 117 -5.92 23.19 -5.49
CA ALA A 117 -5.90 21.76 -5.79
C ALA A 117 -6.63 21.45 -7.09
N SER A 118 -6.02 20.63 -7.95
CA SER A 118 -6.64 20.08 -9.17
C SER A 118 -7.61 18.92 -8.88
N ILE A 119 -7.53 18.36 -7.67
CA ILE A 119 -8.32 17.18 -7.27
C ILE A 119 -8.08 16.01 -8.24
N GLY A 120 -6.81 15.69 -8.51
CA GLY A 120 -6.37 14.69 -9.48
C GLY A 120 -6.37 15.21 -10.93
N HIS A 121 -6.51 14.29 -11.90
CA HIS A 121 -6.49 14.64 -13.32
C HIS A 121 -7.65 15.56 -13.73
N VAL A 122 -7.35 16.54 -14.57
CA VAL A 122 -8.34 17.49 -15.14
C VAL A 122 -8.82 17.08 -16.53
N ARG A 123 -8.08 16.22 -17.24
CA ARG A 123 -8.46 15.58 -18.51
C ARG A 123 -8.41 14.06 -18.39
N ASP A 124 -9.25 13.36 -19.13
CA ASP A 124 -9.20 11.88 -19.27
C ASP A 124 -9.78 11.45 -20.62
N LEU A 125 -9.51 10.19 -21.00
CA LEU A 125 -10.15 9.53 -22.13
C LEU A 125 -11.65 9.32 -21.84
N LEU A 126 -12.52 9.51 -22.84
CA LEU A 126 -13.95 9.27 -22.66
C LEU A 126 -14.24 7.83 -22.25
N ARG A 127 -15.16 7.64 -21.31
CA ARG A 127 -15.58 6.31 -20.85
C ARG A 127 -16.48 5.56 -21.84
N SER A 128 -17.18 6.31 -22.69
CA SER A 128 -18.16 5.75 -23.65
C SER A 128 -17.53 5.21 -24.93
N THR A 129 -16.29 5.59 -25.24
CA THR A 129 -15.60 5.23 -26.48
C THR A 129 -14.18 4.76 -26.18
N LEU A 130 -13.53 4.16 -27.17
CA LEU A 130 -12.12 3.77 -27.04
C LEU A 130 -11.23 5.01 -26.80
N SER A 131 -11.52 6.12 -27.46
CA SER A 131 -10.78 7.41 -27.37
C SER A 131 -9.29 7.27 -27.64
N VAL A 132 -8.89 6.28 -28.42
CA VAL A 132 -7.54 6.01 -28.90
C VAL A 132 -7.67 5.61 -30.35
N ASP A 133 -7.03 6.35 -31.24
CA ASP A 133 -6.98 6.05 -32.67
C ASP A 133 -5.85 5.05 -32.94
N VAL A 134 -6.24 3.80 -33.20
CA VAL A 134 -5.27 2.68 -33.38
C VAL A 134 -4.53 2.80 -34.72
N ASP A 135 -5.15 3.44 -35.71
CA ASP A 135 -4.62 3.57 -37.06
C ASP A 135 -3.70 4.81 -37.20
N ARG A 136 -3.73 5.71 -36.18
CA ARG A 136 -2.86 6.88 -36.06
C ARG A 136 -1.91 6.75 -34.87
N ASP A 137 -1.06 5.77 -34.89
CA ASP A 137 -0.02 5.55 -33.88
C ASP A 137 -0.53 5.65 -32.43
N PHE A 138 -1.76 5.13 -32.18
CA PHE A 138 -2.43 5.12 -30.88
C PHE A 138 -2.70 6.51 -30.29
N GLU A 139 -2.93 7.52 -31.12
CA GLU A 139 -3.18 8.90 -30.70
C GLU A 139 -4.39 8.97 -29.74
N PRO A 140 -4.22 9.51 -28.51
CA PRO A 140 -5.28 9.58 -27.51
C PRO A 140 -6.12 10.85 -27.67
N THR A 141 -7.44 10.72 -27.59
CA THR A 141 -8.35 11.88 -27.55
C THR A 141 -8.74 12.16 -26.10
N TYR A 142 -8.13 13.19 -25.51
CA TYR A 142 -8.44 13.65 -24.16
C TYR A 142 -9.57 14.67 -24.12
N ARG A 143 -10.38 14.63 -23.08
CA ARG A 143 -11.43 15.63 -22.80
C ARG A 143 -11.48 15.98 -21.32
N VAL A 144 -11.92 17.20 -21.02
CA VAL A 144 -12.23 17.64 -19.66
C VAL A 144 -13.59 17.04 -19.26
N PRO A 145 -13.65 16.15 -18.25
CA PRO A 145 -14.91 15.61 -17.74
C PRO A 145 -15.85 16.72 -17.26
N ASN A 146 -17.17 16.52 -17.39
CA ASN A 146 -18.15 17.55 -17.02
C ASN A 146 -18.00 18.02 -15.57
N GLU A 147 -17.70 17.11 -14.65
CA GLU A 147 -17.45 17.40 -13.23
C GLU A 147 -16.20 18.25 -12.97
N LYS A 148 -15.28 18.32 -13.93
CA LYS A 148 -14.05 19.12 -13.84
C LYS A 148 -14.11 20.47 -14.52
N ARG A 149 -15.12 20.72 -15.34
CA ARG A 149 -15.23 21.97 -16.12
C ARG A 149 -15.22 23.23 -15.25
N ALA A 150 -15.95 23.21 -14.13
CA ALA A 150 -15.99 24.37 -13.23
C ALA A 150 -14.62 24.63 -12.59
N LEU A 151 -13.92 23.58 -12.19
CA LEU A 151 -12.55 23.66 -11.63
C LEU A 151 -11.56 24.18 -12.69
N VAL A 152 -11.58 23.65 -13.90
CA VAL A 152 -10.69 24.09 -14.98
C VAL A 152 -10.95 25.56 -15.32
N LYS A 153 -12.23 26.01 -15.36
CA LYS A 153 -12.56 27.42 -15.55
C LYS A 153 -12.02 28.32 -14.43
N GLU A 154 -12.11 27.85 -13.16
CA GLU A 154 -11.53 28.56 -12.01
C GLU A 154 -10.01 28.68 -12.16
N LEU A 155 -9.33 27.56 -12.43
CA LEU A 155 -7.87 27.51 -12.58
C LEU A 155 -7.39 28.38 -13.74
N LYS A 156 -8.10 28.37 -14.88
CA LYS A 156 -7.81 29.24 -16.02
C LYS A 156 -7.94 30.74 -15.68
N SER A 157 -8.99 31.11 -14.93
CA SER A 157 -9.17 32.49 -14.46
C SER A 157 -8.08 32.95 -13.49
N LEU A 158 -7.62 32.04 -12.61
CA LEU A 158 -6.53 32.33 -11.67
C LEU A 158 -5.19 32.44 -12.39
N ALA A 159 -4.94 31.57 -13.37
CA ALA A 159 -3.73 31.55 -14.17
C ALA A 159 -3.55 32.84 -14.97
N ALA A 160 -4.63 33.34 -15.58
CA ALA A 160 -4.64 34.59 -16.34
C ALA A 160 -4.30 35.85 -15.50
N GLY A 161 -4.45 35.79 -14.19
CA GLY A 161 -4.10 36.86 -13.25
C GLY A 161 -2.82 36.68 -12.48
N ALA A 162 -2.15 35.53 -12.60
CA ALA A 162 -0.97 35.21 -11.85
C ALA A 162 0.31 35.67 -12.54
N ASP A 163 1.28 36.15 -11.78
CA ASP A 163 2.57 36.56 -12.32
C ASP A 163 3.42 35.35 -12.73
N LYS A 164 3.26 34.23 -12.03
CA LYS A 164 3.98 32.97 -12.26
C LYS A 164 3.12 31.78 -11.79
N ILE A 165 3.27 30.64 -12.45
CA ILE A 165 2.48 29.44 -12.17
C ILE A 165 3.42 28.29 -11.85
N PHE A 166 3.23 27.69 -10.68
CA PHE A 166 4.00 26.53 -10.24
C PHE A 166 3.12 25.27 -10.23
N LEU A 167 3.51 24.27 -10.99
CA LEU A 167 2.87 22.95 -10.98
C LEU A 167 3.60 22.06 -9.97
N ALA A 168 3.06 21.93 -8.75
CA ALA A 168 3.66 21.26 -7.61
C ALA A 168 2.96 19.93 -7.26
N THR A 169 2.67 19.15 -8.31
CA THR A 169 2.10 17.81 -8.20
C THR A 169 3.15 16.78 -7.75
N ASP A 170 2.74 15.54 -7.41
CA ASP A 170 3.61 14.49 -6.88
C ASP A 170 4.82 14.18 -7.80
N PRO A 171 5.93 13.63 -7.25
CA PRO A 171 7.17 13.39 -7.99
C PRO A 171 7.13 12.15 -8.88
N ASP A 172 5.96 11.58 -9.16
CA ASP A 172 5.80 10.41 -10.01
C ASP A 172 5.22 10.75 -11.39
N ARG A 173 5.14 9.76 -12.29
CA ARG A 173 4.58 9.94 -13.64
C ARG A 173 3.11 10.37 -13.65
N GLU A 174 2.32 10.01 -12.62
CA GLU A 174 0.93 10.46 -12.50
C GLU A 174 0.89 11.96 -12.19
N GLY A 175 1.74 12.43 -11.27
CA GLY A 175 1.89 13.86 -10.97
C GLY A 175 2.40 14.64 -12.18
N GLU A 176 3.34 14.09 -12.96
CA GLU A 176 3.85 14.71 -14.18
C GLU A 176 2.76 14.84 -15.27
N ALA A 177 1.95 13.78 -15.44
CA ALA A 177 0.82 13.81 -16.37
C ALA A 177 -0.28 14.78 -15.91
N ILE A 178 -0.53 14.91 -14.59
CA ILE A 178 -1.45 15.92 -14.06
C ILE A 178 -0.95 17.31 -14.39
N ALA A 179 0.35 17.59 -14.19
CA ALA A 179 0.97 18.87 -14.53
C ALA A 179 0.82 19.19 -16.02
N TRP A 180 1.13 18.23 -16.90
CA TRP A 180 0.94 18.37 -18.34
C TRP A 180 -0.54 18.61 -18.73
N HIS A 181 -1.47 17.83 -18.15
CA HIS A 181 -2.90 18.04 -18.39
C HIS A 181 -3.40 19.41 -17.94
N LEU A 182 -2.85 19.96 -16.86
CA LEU A 182 -3.15 21.31 -16.39
C LEU A 182 -2.64 22.35 -17.39
N LYS A 183 -1.39 22.26 -17.84
CA LYS A 183 -0.80 23.12 -18.85
C LYS A 183 -1.70 23.19 -20.09
N GLU A 184 -2.04 22.03 -20.65
CA GLU A 184 -2.86 21.90 -21.85
C GLU A 184 -4.33 22.37 -21.71
N SER A 185 -4.91 22.19 -20.50
CA SER A 185 -6.34 22.48 -20.27
C SER A 185 -6.63 23.94 -19.98
N THR A 186 -5.65 24.66 -19.46
CA THR A 186 -5.81 26.01 -18.95
C THR A 186 -5.24 27.05 -19.88
N GLU A 187 -4.65 26.63 -21.01
CA GLU A 187 -4.09 27.54 -22.04
C GLU A 187 -3.12 28.55 -21.38
N MET A 188 -2.30 28.09 -20.44
CA MET A 188 -1.32 28.92 -19.76
C MET A 188 -0.17 29.26 -20.71
N GLU A 189 0.38 30.47 -20.59
CA GLU A 189 1.59 30.87 -21.31
C GLU A 189 2.77 29.96 -20.87
N PRO A 190 3.47 29.32 -21.84
CA PRO A 190 4.53 28.33 -21.52
C PRO A 190 5.64 28.89 -20.63
N ASP A 191 6.04 30.15 -20.86
CA ASP A 191 7.13 30.80 -20.13
C ASP A 191 6.78 31.19 -18.69
N ALA A 192 5.48 31.22 -18.36
CA ALA A 192 5.00 31.50 -17.03
C ALA A 192 4.90 30.24 -16.13
N ILE A 193 5.14 29.06 -16.70
CA ILE A 193 4.91 27.78 -16.02
C ILE A 193 6.23 27.15 -15.59
N GLU A 194 6.31 26.82 -14.32
CA GLU A 194 7.40 26.06 -13.74
C GLU A 194 6.90 24.81 -13.04
N ARG A 195 7.62 23.71 -13.18
CA ARG A 195 7.40 22.45 -12.48
C ARG A 195 8.24 22.41 -11.21
N VAL A 196 7.61 22.20 -10.06
CA VAL A 196 8.27 22.07 -8.76
C VAL A 196 8.05 20.66 -8.22
N VAL A 197 9.12 19.99 -7.80
CA VAL A 197 9.09 18.61 -7.33
C VAL A 197 9.76 18.53 -5.96
N PHE A 198 9.09 17.88 -5.02
CA PHE A 198 9.63 17.61 -3.69
C PHE A 198 9.20 16.21 -3.22
N HIS A 199 10.09 15.54 -2.50
CA HIS A 199 9.86 14.17 -2.01
C HIS A 199 9.31 14.13 -0.59
N GLU A 200 9.30 15.26 0.11
CA GLU A 200 8.69 15.42 1.44
C GLU A 200 8.07 16.81 1.57
N ILE A 201 7.03 16.92 2.39
CA ILE A 201 6.31 18.18 2.58
C ILE A 201 6.75 18.82 3.91
N THR A 202 7.94 19.35 3.88
CA THR A 202 8.57 20.10 4.97
C THR A 202 8.94 21.51 4.47
N LYS A 203 9.05 22.47 5.39
CA LYS A 203 9.38 23.86 5.01
C LYS A 203 10.72 23.97 4.27
N PRO A 204 11.82 23.30 4.71
CA PRO A 204 13.10 23.34 3.99
C PRO A 204 13.00 22.72 2.59
N ALA A 205 12.42 21.53 2.46
CA ALA A 205 12.30 20.83 1.17
C ALA A 205 11.46 21.62 0.16
N ILE A 206 10.37 22.27 0.61
CA ILE A 206 9.57 23.14 -0.25
C ILE A 206 10.35 24.38 -0.66
N ALA A 207 11.07 25.04 0.25
CA ALA A 207 11.87 26.22 -0.09
C ALA A 207 12.94 25.87 -1.13
N GLU A 208 13.65 24.75 -0.96
CA GLU A 208 14.64 24.26 -1.90
C GLU A 208 14.03 23.94 -3.27
N ALA A 209 12.89 23.25 -3.29
CA ALA A 209 12.21 22.89 -4.53
C ALA A 209 11.73 24.11 -5.31
N PHE A 210 11.24 25.16 -4.64
CA PHE A 210 10.83 26.42 -5.28
C PHE A 210 12.01 27.29 -5.71
N ALA A 211 13.19 27.08 -5.15
CA ALA A 211 14.44 27.72 -5.62
C ALA A 211 15.02 27.04 -6.86
N ASN A 212 14.67 25.78 -7.13
CA ASN A 212 15.17 24.94 -8.22
C ASN A 212 14.03 24.36 -9.07
N PRO A 213 13.20 25.19 -9.71
CA PRO A 213 12.13 24.70 -10.57
C PRO A 213 12.69 24.12 -11.87
N ARG A 214 11.91 23.29 -12.55
CA ARG A 214 12.26 22.67 -13.83
C ARG A 214 11.09 22.70 -14.83
N GLU A 215 11.32 22.23 -16.01
CA GLU A 215 10.25 21.96 -16.98
C GLU A 215 9.49 20.66 -16.67
N VAL A 216 8.33 20.50 -17.31
CA VAL A 216 7.57 19.24 -17.28
C VAL A 216 8.34 18.16 -18.03
N GLY A 217 8.60 17.04 -17.37
CA GLY A 217 9.34 15.92 -17.93
C GLY A 217 8.51 15.07 -18.89
N MET A 218 8.57 15.36 -20.18
CA MET A 218 7.76 14.71 -21.21
C MET A 218 7.96 13.18 -21.23
N ASN A 219 9.15 12.68 -20.98
CA ASN A 219 9.38 11.22 -20.89
C ASN A 219 8.49 10.54 -19.83
N LEU A 220 8.22 11.19 -18.71
CA LEU A 220 7.33 10.68 -17.66
C LEU A 220 5.86 10.80 -18.06
N VAL A 221 5.50 11.89 -18.76
CA VAL A 221 4.19 12.08 -19.34
C VAL A 221 3.89 10.98 -20.36
N ASP A 222 4.82 10.71 -21.27
CA ASP A 222 4.68 9.67 -22.29
C ASP A 222 4.59 8.26 -21.67
N ALA A 223 5.36 8.00 -20.63
CA ALA A 223 5.28 6.74 -19.89
C ALA A 223 3.90 6.55 -19.21
N GLN A 224 3.31 7.63 -18.71
CA GLN A 224 1.95 7.59 -18.15
C GLN A 224 0.88 7.45 -19.26
N GLN A 225 1.02 8.19 -20.36
CA GLN A 225 0.12 8.08 -21.51
C GLN A 225 0.12 6.68 -22.11
N ALA A 226 1.31 6.10 -22.37
CA ALA A 226 1.44 4.74 -22.88
C ALA A 226 0.74 3.72 -21.96
N ARG A 227 0.91 3.88 -20.64
CA ARG A 227 0.20 3.05 -19.67
C ARG A 227 -1.30 3.23 -19.74
N ARG A 228 -1.79 4.47 -19.83
CA ARG A 228 -3.22 4.81 -19.91
C ARG A 228 -3.86 4.25 -21.18
N ILE A 229 -3.17 4.38 -22.31
CA ILE A 229 -3.59 3.84 -23.62
C ILE A 229 -3.65 2.31 -23.53
N LEU A 230 -2.61 1.65 -23.02
CA LEU A 230 -2.56 0.21 -22.90
C LEU A 230 -3.69 -0.34 -22.02
N ASP A 231 -3.93 0.29 -20.85
CA ASP A 231 -5.04 -0.09 -19.96
C ASP A 231 -6.40 0.08 -20.65
N ARG A 232 -6.55 1.09 -21.50
CA ARG A 232 -7.75 1.33 -22.32
C ARG A 232 -7.94 0.25 -23.36
N LEU A 233 -6.90 -0.05 -24.14
CA LEU A 233 -6.93 -1.08 -25.19
C LEU A 233 -7.26 -2.46 -24.61
N VAL A 234 -6.54 -2.88 -23.56
CA VAL A 234 -6.77 -4.17 -22.89
C VAL A 234 -8.20 -4.24 -22.34
N GLY A 235 -8.63 -3.21 -21.63
CA GLY A 235 -9.97 -3.19 -21.03
C GLY A 235 -11.11 -3.24 -22.05
N TYR A 236 -11.02 -2.46 -23.11
CA TYR A 236 -12.10 -2.30 -24.10
C TYR A 236 -12.14 -3.38 -25.17
N LYS A 237 -10.98 -3.97 -25.54
CA LYS A 237 -10.95 -5.05 -26.54
C LYS A 237 -11.13 -6.43 -25.90
N LEU A 238 -10.54 -6.70 -24.74
CA LEU A 238 -10.59 -8.04 -24.14
C LEU A 238 -11.81 -8.27 -23.23
N SER A 239 -12.34 -7.24 -22.55
CA SER A 239 -13.52 -7.44 -21.69
C SER A 239 -14.76 -7.91 -22.47
N PRO A 240 -15.09 -7.36 -23.67
CA PRO A 240 -16.19 -7.86 -24.49
C PRO A 240 -15.96 -9.33 -24.96
N LEU A 241 -14.72 -9.70 -25.22
CA LEU A 241 -14.38 -11.09 -25.59
C LEU A 241 -14.70 -12.04 -24.41
N LEU A 242 -14.36 -11.65 -23.19
CA LEU A 242 -14.70 -12.41 -21.99
C LEU A 242 -16.24 -12.51 -21.79
N TRP A 243 -16.99 -11.44 -22.10
CA TRP A 243 -18.46 -11.47 -22.00
C TRP A 243 -19.08 -12.45 -22.98
N ASN A 244 -18.50 -12.58 -24.16
CA ASN A 244 -18.98 -13.48 -25.20
C ASN A 244 -18.59 -14.94 -24.96
N LYS A 245 -17.37 -15.18 -24.46
CA LYS A 245 -16.79 -16.53 -24.40
C LYS A 245 -16.89 -17.18 -23.02
N VAL A 246 -16.97 -16.38 -21.94
CA VAL A 246 -16.94 -16.89 -20.57
C VAL A 246 -18.21 -16.47 -19.82
N GLN A 247 -18.28 -15.20 -19.38
CA GLN A 247 -19.42 -14.71 -18.59
C GLN A 247 -19.52 -13.19 -18.68
N ARG A 248 -20.76 -12.65 -18.71
CA ARG A 248 -21.00 -11.21 -18.64
C ARG A 248 -20.48 -10.59 -17.36
N ARG A 249 -20.05 -9.33 -17.43
CA ARG A 249 -19.49 -8.52 -16.33
C ARG A 249 -18.08 -8.90 -15.87
N LEU A 250 -17.41 -9.82 -16.52
CA LEU A 250 -15.97 -10.01 -16.33
C LEU A 250 -15.21 -8.84 -16.95
N SER A 251 -14.05 -8.54 -16.42
CA SER A 251 -13.16 -7.52 -17.00
C SER A 251 -11.74 -8.05 -17.13
N ALA A 252 -11.12 -7.73 -18.24
CA ALA A 252 -9.69 -7.91 -18.44
C ALA A 252 -8.96 -6.63 -18.06
N GLY A 253 -7.76 -6.78 -17.53
CA GLY A 253 -6.91 -5.66 -17.19
C GLY A 253 -5.47 -6.11 -17.02
N ARG A 254 -4.55 -5.25 -17.37
CA ARG A 254 -3.12 -5.53 -17.38
C ARG A 254 -2.60 -6.06 -16.02
N VAL A 255 -3.05 -5.52 -14.90
CA VAL A 255 -2.66 -5.95 -13.57
C VAL A 255 -3.46 -7.17 -13.11
N GLN A 256 -4.79 -7.13 -13.25
CA GLN A 256 -5.66 -8.19 -12.75
C GLN A 256 -5.47 -9.52 -13.50
N SER A 257 -5.23 -9.48 -14.80
CA SER A 257 -5.00 -10.70 -15.59
C SER A 257 -3.71 -11.40 -15.17
N VAL A 258 -2.64 -10.64 -14.92
CA VAL A 258 -1.37 -11.20 -14.40
C VAL A 258 -1.57 -11.76 -12.98
N ALA A 259 -2.29 -11.06 -12.11
CA ALA A 259 -2.56 -11.54 -10.76
C ALA A 259 -3.35 -12.87 -10.77
N VAL A 260 -4.38 -12.99 -11.62
CA VAL A 260 -5.13 -14.24 -11.80
C VAL A 260 -4.21 -15.35 -12.31
N ARG A 261 -3.35 -15.05 -13.29
CA ARG A 261 -2.38 -16.02 -13.82
C ARG A 261 -1.48 -16.58 -12.71
N LEU A 262 -0.90 -15.72 -11.88
CA LEU A 262 -0.04 -16.14 -10.76
C LEU A 262 -0.76 -17.03 -9.76
N VAL A 263 -2.02 -16.72 -9.45
CA VAL A 263 -2.86 -17.55 -8.55
C VAL A 263 -3.15 -18.91 -9.18
N VAL A 264 -3.53 -18.93 -10.45
CA VAL A 264 -3.83 -20.19 -11.18
C VAL A 264 -2.59 -21.06 -11.31
N ASP A 265 -1.44 -20.47 -11.64
CA ASP A 265 -0.19 -21.22 -11.75
C ASP A 265 0.20 -21.85 -10.40
N ARG A 266 0.03 -21.11 -9.29
CA ARG A 266 0.23 -21.65 -7.94
C ARG A 266 -0.76 -22.77 -7.59
N GLU A 267 -2.04 -22.62 -7.96
CA GLU A 267 -3.04 -23.64 -7.70
C GLU A 267 -2.72 -24.94 -8.46
N ARG A 268 -2.27 -24.84 -9.73
CA ARG A 268 -1.81 -25.99 -10.49
C ARG A 268 -0.60 -26.68 -9.87
N GLU A 269 0.33 -25.93 -9.27
CA GLU A 269 1.45 -26.51 -8.53
C GLU A 269 0.95 -27.27 -7.29
N ILE A 270 -0.06 -26.75 -6.60
CA ILE A 270 -0.67 -27.42 -5.44
C ILE A 270 -1.40 -28.68 -5.88
N GLU A 271 -2.20 -28.61 -6.95
CA GLU A 271 -2.93 -29.77 -7.50
C GLU A 271 -1.98 -30.87 -8.04
N GLY A 272 -0.86 -30.46 -8.63
CA GLY A 272 0.17 -31.38 -9.11
C GLY A 272 1.14 -31.90 -8.05
N PHE A 273 1.03 -31.42 -6.81
CA PHE A 273 1.94 -31.82 -5.74
C PHE A 273 1.64 -33.25 -5.28
N VAL A 274 2.62 -34.10 -5.40
CA VAL A 274 2.58 -35.47 -4.88
C VAL A 274 3.30 -35.49 -3.54
N PRO A 275 2.58 -35.73 -2.42
CA PRO A 275 3.20 -35.83 -1.11
C PRO A 275 4.15 -37.03 -1.06
N VAL A 276 5.36 -36.82 -0.62
CA VAL A 276 6.34 -37.87 -0.40
C VAL A 276 6.57 -37.99 1.11
N GLU A 277 6.32 -39.17 1.65
CA GLU A 277 6.58 -39.47 3.04
C GLU A 277 8.07 -39.49 3.33
N TYR A 278 8.46 -38.84 4.42
CA TYR A 278 9.83 -38.91 4.96
C TYR A 278 9.78 -38.92 6.46
N TRP A 279 10.78 -39.52 7.04
CA TRP A 279 10.93 -39.63 8.49
C TRP A 279 12.19 -38.92 8.97
N SER A 280 12.22 -38.50 10.22
CA SER A 280 13.39 -37.91 10.86
C SER A 280 13.51 -38.43 12.28
N ILE A 281 14.74 -38.72 12.70
CA ILE A 281 15.04 -39.18 14.05
C ILE A 281 15.60 -38.02 14.85
N THR A 282 15.01 -37.78 16.02
CA THR A 282 15.45 -36.76 16.98
C THR A 282 15.60 -37.42 18.34
N ALA A 283 16.77 -37.30 18.96
CA ALA A 283 17.06 -37.78 20.30
C ALA A 283 17.01 -36.65 21.32
N GLU A 284 16.36 -36.85 22.44
CA GLU A 284 16.47 -36.00 23.61
C GLU A 284 17.61 -36.55 24.48
N LEU A 285 18.67 -35.78 24.63
CA LEU A 285 19.89 -36.18 25.31
C LEU A 285 20.09 -35.33 26.56
N CYS A 286 20.68 -35.94 27.60
CA CYS A 286 21.07 -35.27 28.83
C CYS A 286 22.57 -35.53 29.10
N PRO A 287 23.39 -34.50 29.35
CA PRO A 287 24.76 -34.69 29.79
C PRO A 287 24.78 -35.35 31.16
N GLU A 288 25.69 -36.30 31.36
CA GLU A 288 25.82 -37.04 32.64
C GLU A 288 26.01 -36.11 33.83
N ASP A 289 26.81 -35.04 33.67
CA ASP A 289 27.16 -34.11 34.76
C ASP A 289 26.11 -33.04 35.05
N SER A 290 25.07 -32.85 34.22
CA SER A 290 24.17 -31.70 34.33
C SER A 290 22.79 -31.97 34.94
N GLY A 291 22.49 -33.20 35.27
CA GLY A 291 21.38 -33.69 36.11
C GLY A 291 19.94 -33.34 35.70
N LYS A 292 19.70 -32.36 34.84
CA LYS A 292 18.33 -31.97 34.43
C LYS A 292 18.22 -31.15 33.13
N LYS A 293 19.31 -30.78 32.46
CA LYS A 293 19.23 -29.98 31.24
C LYS A 293 19.33 -30.88 30.03
N THR A 294 18.18 -31.10 29.38
CA THR A 294 18.12 -31.85 28.13
C THR A 294 18.30 -30.93 26.92
N PHE A 295 18.76 -31.47 25.80
CA PHE A 295 18.81 -30.84 24.51
C PHE A 295 18.42 -31.83 23.42
N PHE A 296 17.91 -31.33 22.31
CA PHE A 296 17.51 -32.14 21.18
C PHE A 296 18.62 -32.23 20.14
N SER A 297 18.93 -33.47 19.71
CA SER A 297 19.88 -33.77 18.64
C SER A 297 19.14 -34.44 17.48
N ARG A 298 19.33 -33.97 16.27
CA ARG A 298 18.71 -34.53 15.05
C ARG A 298 19.75 -35.37 14.29
N LEU A 299 19.34 -36.56 13.84
CA LEU A 299 20.13 -37.38 12.95
C LEU A 299 20.34 -36.65 11.61
N VAL A 300 21.58 -36.41 11.22
CA VAL A 300 21.94 -35.67 9.99
C VAL A 300 22.77 -36.50 9.02
N LYS A 301 23.51 -37.53 9.51
CA LYS A 301 24.33 -38.42 8.70
C LYS A 301 24.32 -39.81 9.24
N ILE A 302 24.36 -40.81 8.34
CA ILE A 302 24.65 -42.23 8.64
C ILE A 302 25.83 -42.62 7.73
N ASP A 303 26.93 -43.03 8.31
CA ASP A 303 28.18 -43.41 7.59
C ASP A 303 28.63 -42.30 6.59
N GLY A 304 28.44 -41.03 6.98
CA GLY A 304 28.83 -39.89 6.20
C GLY A 304 27.83 -39.48 5.10
N ALA A 305 26.76 -40.25 4.81
CA ALA A 305 25.70 -39.95 3.85
C ALA A 305 24.46 -39.38 4.54
N ASP A 306 23.64 -38.65 3.76
CA ASP A 306 22.34 -38.17 4.25
C ASP A 306 21.38 -39.36 4.44
N PRO A 307 20.68 -39.48 5.59
CA PRO A 307 19.77 -40.59 5.84
C PRO A 307 18.58 -40.55 4.88
N VAL A 308 18.28 -41.65 4.24
CA VAL A 308 17.05 -41.85 3.46
C VAL A 308 16.13 -42.72 4.33
N LEU A 309 15.15 -42.04 4.96
CA LEU A 309 14.16 -42.65 5.84
C LEU A 309 12.79 -42.47 5.23
N SER A 310 12.35 -43.40 4.43
CA SER A 310 11.10 -43.30 3.63
C SER A 310 9.95 -44.03 4.33
N THR A 311 10.22 -44.98 5.19
CA THR A 311 9.22 -45.82 5.88
C THR A 311 9.49 -45.91 7.38
N GLU A 312 8.49 -46.28 8.13
CA GLU A 312 8.63 -46.60 9.55
C GLU A 312 9.64 -47.76 9.81
N ALA A 313 9.67 -48.71 8.90
CA ALA A 313 10.62 -49.86 9.01
C ALA A 313 12.09 -49.39 8.88
N ASP A 314 12.38 -48.41 7.98
CA ASP A 314 13.72 -47.81 7.87
C ASP A 314 14.12 -47.15 9.19
N VAL A 315 13.18 -46.44 9.84
CA VAL A 315 13.41 -45.78 11.13
C VAL A 315 13.68 -46.77 12.27
N GLU A 316 12.84 -47.81 12.37
CA GLU A 316 12.93 -48.78 13.47
C GLU A 316 14.26 -49.57 13.45
N ALA A 317 14.78 -49.87 12.26
CA ALA A 317 16.10 -50.49 12.10
C ALA A 317 17.21 -49.64 12.77
N HIS A 318 17.16 -48.33 12.57
CA HIS A 318 18.12 -47.40 13.18
C HIS A 318 17.83 -47.12 14.65
N LEU A 319 16.56 -47.04 15.07
CA LEU A 319 16.19 -46.82 16.47
C LEU A 319 16.68 -47.97 17.38
N SER A 320 16.63 -49.19 16.90
CA SER A 320 17.12 -50.37 17.65
C SER A 320 18.58 -50.24 18.04
N CYS A 321 19.41 -49.70 17.13
CA CYS A 321 20.82 -49.44 17.38
C CYS A 321 21.01 -48.19 18.27
N LEU A 322 20.29 -47.10 17.99
CA LEU A 322 20.44 -45.83 18.67
C LEU A 322 20.02 -45.90 20.15
N ARG A 323 19.02 -46.71 20.50
CA ARG A 323 18.58 -46.91 21.89
C ARG A 323 19.66 -47.53 22.78
N LEU A 324 20.59 -48.29 22.19
CA LEU A 324 21.69 -48.96 22.89
C LEU A 324 23.01 -48.19 22.75
N ALA A 325 23.07 -47.18 21.93
CA ALA A 325 24.28 -46.44 21.62
C ALA A 325 24.65 -45.44 22.71
N ALA A 326 25.95 -45.30 22.97
CA ALA A 326 26.47 -44.17 23.73
C ALA A 326 26.62 -42.95 22.83
N PHE A 327 26.13 -41.82 23.31
CA PHE A 327 26.22 -40.57 22.59
C PHE A 327 27.41 -39.75 23.12
N THR A 328 28.26 -39.28 22.22
CA THR A 328 29.40 -38.43 22.57
C THR A 328 29.39 -37.15 21.73
N VAL A 329 29.87 -36.05 22.34
CA VAL A 329 30.04 -34.79 21.62
C VAL A 329 31.40 -34.82 20.94
N ASP A 330 31.40 -34.97 19.61
CA ASP A 330 32.64 -35.01 18.81
C ASP A 330 33.24 -33.59 18.66
N SER A 331 32.43 -32.63 18.29
CA SER A 331 32.91 -31.25 18.11
C SER A 331 31.85 -30.20 18.44
N VAL A 332 32.32 -29.05 18.97
CA VAL A 332 31.49 -27.87 19.23
C VAL A 332 32.01 -26.71 18.42
N LYS A 333 31.25 -26.29 17.39
CA LYS A 333 31.59 -25.13 16.60
C LYS A 333 30.84 -23.91 17.11
N ARG A 334 31.57 -22.98 17.72
CA ARG A 334 31.02 -21.69 18.13
C ARG A 334 31.20 -20.71 16.99
N GLY A 335 30.12 -20.08 16.52
CA GLY A 335 30.14 -19.09 15.49
C GLY A 335 29.30 -17.88 15.85
N VAL A 336 29.66 -16.72 15.30
CA VAL A 336 28.88 -15.51 15.39
C VAL A 336 28.10 -15.36 14.09
N ARG A 337 26.79 -15.24 14.18
CA ARG A 337 25.94 -14.95 13.04
C ARG A 337 25.50 -13.51 13.10
N ARG A 338 26.11 -12.69 12.24
CA ARG A 338 25.68 -11.29 12.08
C ARG A 338 24.32 -11.22 11.39
N ARG A 339 23.40 -10.46 11.97
CA ARG A 339 22.08 -10.19 11.40
C ARG A 339 22.02 -8.72 10.96
N ARG A 340 22.16 -8.51 9.65
CA ARG A 340 22.07 -7.19 9.08
C ARG A 340 20.64 -6.63 9.19
N PRO A 341 20.46 -5.34 9.55
CA PRO A 341 19.17 -4.68 9.54
C PRO A 341 18.52 -4.72 8.15
N SER A 342 17.20 -4.80 8.13
CA SER A 342 16.45 -4.73 6.88
C SER A 342 16.49 -3.30 6.31
N PRO A 343 16.49 -3.13 4.96
CA PRO A 343 16.48 -1.81 4.32
C PRO A 343 15.29 -0.96 4.76
N PRO A 344 15.35 0.37 4.61
CA PRO A 344 14.19 1.23 4.75
C PRO A 344 13.08 0.81 3.77
N PHE A 345 11.85 1.25 4.02
CA PHE A 345 10.71 0.78 3.25
C PHE A 345 10.68 1.28 1.82
N THR A 346 10.33 0.38 0.91
CA THR A 346 9.72 0.67 -0.38
C THR A 346 8.20 0.50 -0.27
N THR A 347 7.43 0.91 -1.27
CA THR A 347 5.96 0.71 -1.31
C THR A 347 5.58 -0.74 -1.03
N SER A 348 6.22 -1.69 -1.69
CA SER A 348 5.90 -3.12 -1.58
C SER A 348 6.24 -3.68 -0.20
N THR A 349 7.39 -3.32 0.37
CA THR A 349 7.80 -3.80 1.69
C THR A 349 6.98 -3.16 2.82
N LEU A 350 6.59 -1.88 2.67
CA LEU A 350 5.67 -1.22 3.60
C LEU A 350 4.31 -1.93 3.64
N GLN A 351 3.73 -2.23 2.47
CA GLN A 351 2.44 -2.95 2.38
C GLN A 351 2.53 -4.34 3.02
N GLN A 352 3.60 -5.09 2.78
CA GLN A 352 3.81 -6.42 3.37
C GLN A 352 3.92 -6.37 4.89
N GLU A 353 4.76 -5.47 5.43
CA GLU A 353 4.94 -5.36 6.88
C GLU A 353 3.70 -4.80 7.58
N ALA A 354 3.01 -3.82 6.97
CA ALA A 354 1.76 -3.30 7.49
C ALA A 354 0.66 -4.38 7.51
N SER A 355 0.63 -5.27 6.51
CA SER A 355 -0.28 -6.42 6.51
C SER A 355 0.06 -7.40 7.63
N ARG A 356 1.33 -7.77 7.78
CA ARG A 356 1.76 -8.77 8.79
C ARG A 356 1.63 -8.26 10.22
N LYS A 357 2.07 -7.03 10.49
CA LYS A 357 2.17 -6.48 11.86
C LYS A 357 0.94 -5.70 12.29
N LEU A 358 0.26 -5.01 11.36
CA LEU A 358 -0.86 -4.13 11.66
C LEU A 358 -2.21 -4.70 11.21
N GLY A 359 -2.23 -5.72 10.36
CA GLY A 359 -3.44 -6.27 9.74
C GLY A 359 -4.06 -5.32 8.71
N PHE A 360 -3.28 -4.43 8.10
CA PHE A 360 -3.78 -3.47 7.12
C PHE A 360 -3.83 -4.11 5.73
N THR A 361 -4.88 -3.83 4.98
CA THR A 361 -4.90 -4.11 3.54
C THR A 361 -3.98 -3.13 2.80
N ALA A 362 -3.49 -3.50 1.61
CA ALA A 362 -2.67 -2.61 0.78
C ALA A 362 -3.36 -1.26 0.53
N LYS A 363 -4.68 -1.27 0.25
CA LYS A 363 -5.48 -0.05 0.07
C LYS A 363 -5.47 0.84 1.32
N LYS A 364 -5.67 0.24 2.51
CA LYS A 364 -5.65 0.98 3.78
C LYS A 364 -4.26 1.54 4.07
N THR A 365 -3.21 0.74 3.87
CA THR A 365 -1.81 1.17 4.06
C THR A 365 -1.51 2.41 3.22
N MET A 366 -1.84 2.37 1.91
CA MET A 366 -1.58 3.50 1.03
C MET A 366 -2.42 4.75 1.36
N ALA A 367 -3.68 4.58 1.77
CA ALA A 367 -4.51 5.71 2.18
C ALA A 367 -3.98 6.41 3.45
N VAL A 368 -3.50 5.64 4.43
CA VAL A 368 -2.90 6.19 5.65
C VAL A 368 -1.53 6.82 5.36
N ALA A 369 -0.71 6.17 4.53
CA ALA A 369 0.59 6.72 4.10
C ALA A 369 0.41 8.06 3.35
N GLN A 370 -0.59 8.17 2.47
CA GLN A 370 -0.92 9.42 1.78
C GLN A 370 -1.26 10.55 2.78
N GLN A 371 -2.03 10.26 3.82
CA GLN A 371 -2.34 11.25 4.86
C GLN A 371 -1.09 11.71 5.61
N LEU A 372 -0.20 10.78 5.96
CA LEU A 372 1.06 11.09 6.65
C LEU A 372 2.01 11.91 5.76
N TYR A 373 2.00 11.67 4.45
CA TYR A 373 2.79 12.43 3.47
C TYR A 373 2.23 13.83 3.23
N GLU A 374 0.91 13.96 2.97
CA GLU A 374 0.28 15.23 2.62
C GLU A 374 0.25 16.25 3.75
N GLY A 375 0.32 15.78 4.98
CA GLY A 375 0.43 16.59 6.19
C GLY A 375 -0.63 16.28 7.23
N VAL A 376 -0.19 16.31 8.46
CA VAL A 376 -1.00 16.18 9.67
C VAL A 376 -0.75 17.41 10.54
N ASP A 377 -1.79 17.92 11.17
CA ASP A 377 -1.69 19.06 12.05
C ASP A 377 -1.01 18.65 13.37
N ILE A 378 0.15 19.23 13.63
CA ILE A 378 0.92 19.01 14.87
C ILE A 378 0.86 20.29 15.70
N PRO A 379 0.48 20.20 16.99
CA PRO A 379 0.47 21.37 17.88
C PRO A 379 1.82 22.08 17.90
N GLY A 380 1.80 23.39 17.66
CA GLY A 380 3.02 24.23 17.62
C GLY A 380 3.79 24.21 16.29
N GLU A 381 3.62 23.19 15.43
CA GLU A 381 4.30 23.12 14.13
C GLU A 381 3.36 23.37 12.94
N GLY A 382 2.05 23.28 13.14
CA GLY A 382 1.06 23.37 12.07
C GLY A 382 0.93 22.08 11.27
N SER A 383 0.45 22.19 10.01
CA SER A 383 0.33 21.03 9.13
C SER A 383 1.68 20.71 8.49
N ILE A 384 2.17 19.46 8.69
CA ILE A 384 3.48 19.01 8.20
C ILE A 384 3.41 17.57 7.72
N GLY A 385 4.13 17.24 6.64
CA GLY A 385 4.32 15.87 6.18
C GLY A 385 5.25 15.11 7.13
N LEU A 386 4.80 13.93 7.57
CA LEU A 386 5.54 13.11 8.54
C LEU A 386 6.39 12.03 7.92
N ILE A 387 6.10 11.65 6.67
CA ILE A 387 6.91 10.67 5.92
C ILE A 387 7.24 11.21 4.53
N THR A 388 8.27 10.65 3.92
CA THR A 388 8.62 10.89 2.52
C THR A 388 7.57 10.28 1.58
N TYR A 389 7.65 10.59 0.29
CA TYR A 389 6.72 10.09 -0.72
C TYR A 389 6.64 8.57 -0.72
N MET A 390 5.43 8.04 -0.60
CA MET A 390 5.20 6.62 -0.33
C MET A 390 5.12 5.72 -1.57
N ARG A 391 5.14 6.27 -2.79
CA ARG A 391 5.20 5.48 -4.03
C ARG A 391 6.62 5.46 -4.56
N THR A 392 7.42 4.56 -4.00
CA THR A 392 8.84 4.41 -4.36
C THR A 392 9.27 2.95 -4.28
N ASP A 393 10.18 2.55 -5.13
CA ASP A 393 10.90 1.28 -5.09
C ASP A 393 12.37 1.46 -4.70
N SER A 394 12.77 2.71 -4.40
CA SER A 394 14.11 3.07 -3.93
C SER A 394 14.31 2.76 -2.45
N THR A 395 15.52 2.40 -2.09
CA THR A 395 16.02 2.27 -0.71
C THR A 395 17.04 3.36 -0.36
N ASN A 396 17.24 4.35 -1.24
CA ASN A 396 18.16 5.44 -1.02
C ASN A 396 17.66 6.37 0.09
N ILE A 397 18.59 6.96 0.81
CA ILE A 397 18.32 7.88 1.91
C ILE A 397 19.19 9.13 1.69
N SER A 398 18.62 10.31 1.86
CA SER A 398 19.38 11.57 1.78
C SER A 398 20.48 11.62 2.85
N THR A 399 21.56 12.29 2.54
CA THR A 399 22.69 12.47 3.47
C THR A 399 22.28 13.20 4.74
N GLU A 400 21.31 14.11 4.63
CA GLU A 400 20.76 14.84 5.78
C GLU A 400 20.02 13.92 6.74
N ALA A 401 19.12 13.06 6.21
CA ALA A 401 18.38 12.08 7.02
C ALA A 401 19.32 11.03 7.65
N GLN A 402 20.37 10.63 6.95
CA GLN A 402 21.40 9.75 7.52
C GLN A 402 22.13 10.41 8.69
N ARG A 403 22.49 11.71 8.56
CA ARG A 403 23.16 12.47 9.60
C ARG A 403 22.27 12.62 10.84
N GLU A 404 21.01 12.97 10.64
CA GLU A 404 20.02 13.07 11.73
C GLU A 404 19.84 11.72 12.45
N ALA A 405 19.74 10.62 11.69
CA ALA A 405 19.61 9.29 12.26
C ALA A 405 20.82 8.87 13.09
N ARG A 406 22.04 9.17 12.63
CA ARG A 406 23.28 8.89 13.37
C ARG A 406 23.31 9.62 14.70
N THR A 407 22.94 10.91 14.71
CA THR A 407 22.86 11.72 15.93
C THR A 407 21.82 11.15 16.91
N LEU A 408 20.65 10.73 16.40
CA LEU A 408 19.63 10.09 17.21
C LEU A 408 20.09 8.76 17.80
N ILE A 409 20.74 7.92 17.00
CA ILE A 409 21.21 6.58 17.44
C ILE A 409 22.25 6.75 18.54
N GLU A 410 23.24 7.62 18.33
CA GLU A 410 24.29 7.87 19.31
C GLU A 410 23.74 8.38 20.64
N SER A 411 22.86 9.40 20.59
CA SER A 411 22.32 10.04 21.79
C SER A 411 21.33 9.17 22.57
N ARG A 412 20.54 8.33 21.87
CA ARG A 412 19.44 7.59 22.50
C ARG A 412 19.78 6.12 22.80
N PHE A 413 20.57 5.50 21.94
CA PHE A 413 20.90 4.06 22.04
C PHE A 413 22.36 3.81 22.42
N GLY A 414 23.23 4.79 22.22
CA GLY A 414 24.65 4.70 22.52
C GLY A 414 25.52 4.36 21.30
N SER A 415 26.82 4.63 21.43
CA SER A 415 27.80 4.46 20.35
C SER A 415 27.95 3.00 19.87
N ALA A 416 27.65 2.01 20.73
CA ALA A 416 27.71 0.59 20.36
C ALA A 416 26.71 0.21 19.24
N TYR A 417 25.64 0.99 19.09
CA TYR A 417 24.62 0.76 18.05
C TYR A 417 24.88 1.59 16.78
N LEU A 418 25.96 2.40 16.78
CA LEU A 418 26.27 3.28 15.66
C LEU A 418 27.33 2.65 14.77
N PRO A 419 27.02 2.28 13.52
CA PRO A 419 28.00 1.72 12.61
C PRO A 419 29.06 2.76 12.23
N ALA A 420 30.29 2.31 11.95
CA ALA A 420 31.41 3.19 11.56
C ALA A 420 31.07 4.01 10.28
N LYS A 421 30.35 3.40 9.34
CA LYS A 421 29.84 4.04 8.12
C LYS A 421 28.33 3.88 8.03
N SER A 422 27.63 4.87 7.47
CA SER A 422 26.20 4.76 7.20
C SER A 422 25.92 3.54 6.33
N PRO A 423 24.94 2.68 6.71
CA PRO A 423 24.59 1.51 5.92
C PRO A 423 24.08 1.89 4.53
N GLU A 424 24.59 1.22 3.51
CA GLU A 424 24.10 1.35 2.14
C GLU A 424 23.30 0.12 1.74
N TYR A 425 22.18 0.34 1.07
CA TYR A 425 21.28 -0.71 0.60
C TYR A 425 21.18 -0.65 -0.93
N LYS A 426 21.51 -1.75 -1.59
CA LYS A 426 21.36 -1.85 -3.04
C LYS A 426 19.89 -1.93 -3.41
N THR A 427 19.43 -1.02 -4.24
CA THR A 427 18.10 -1.09 -4.85
C THR A 427 18.06 -2.27 -5.84
N ARG A 428 17.10 -3.17 -5.69
CA ARG A 428 16.98 -4.36 -6.57
C ARG A 428 16.49 -4.03 -7.97
N SER A 429 15.83 -2.90 -8.14
CA SER A 429 15.29 -2.48 -9.43
C SER A 429 16.33 -1.65 -10.19
N GLN A 430 16.85 -2.18 -11.30
CA GLN A 430 17.68 -1.41 -12.24
C GLN A 430 16.92 -0.24 -12.91
N ARG A 431 15.59 -0.20 -12.75
CA ARG A 431 14.70 0.84 -13.27
C ARG A 431 14.15 1.76 -12.16
N ALA A 432 14.66 1.66 -10.93
CA ALA A 432 14.36 2.63 -9.90
C ALA A 432 14.79 4.01 -10.40
N GLN A 433 13.86 4.94 -10.48
CA GLN A 433 14.21 6.31 -10.82
C GLN A 433 15.18 6.79 -9.72
N GLU A 434 16.40 7.10 -10.09
CA GLU A 434 17.51 7.42 -9.18
C GLU A 434 17.21 8.61 -8.24
N ALA A 435 16.18 9.39 -8.56
CA ALA A 435 15.76 10.57 -7.81
C ALA A 435 14.83 10.28 -6.61
N HIS A 436 14.33 9.05 -6.43
CA HIS A 436 13.41 8.75 -5.34
C HIS A 436 14.15 8.28 -4.10
N GLU A 437 13.68 8.76 -2.93
CA GLU A 437 14.08 8.25 -1.63
C GLU A 437 13.21 7.07 -1.18
N ALA A 438 13.72 6.32 -0.18
CA ALA A 438 12.94 5.34 0.57
C ALA A 438 11.83 6.01 1.40
N ILE A 439 10.85 5.23 1.82
CA ILE A 439 9.82 5.68 2.76
C ILE A 439 10.44 5.76 4.16
N ARG A 440 10.59 6.97 4.66
CA ARG A 440 11.18 7.29 5.96
C ARG A 440 10.41 8.41 6.67
N PRO A 441 10.60 8.63 7.97
CA PRO A 441 10.14 9.85 8.62
C PRO A 441 10.83 11.08 7.98
N THR A 442 10.11 12.20 7.89
CA THR A 442 10.70 13.48 7.44
C THR A 442 11.71 14.03 8.45
N SER A 443 11.56 13.68 9.74
CA SER A 443 12.57 13.82 10.79
C SER A 443 12.45 12.64 11.75
N CYS A 444 13.56 11.93 12.00
CA CYS A 444 13.58 10.84 12.96
C CYS A 444 13.58 11.32 14.42
N LEU A 445 13.79 12.60 14.67
CA LEU A 445 13.68 13.21 15.99
C LEU A 445 12.23 13.27 16.48
N ARG A 446 11.24 13.21 15.57
CA ARG A 446 9.82 13.12 15.93
C ARG A 446 9.47 11.69 16.34
N HIS A 447 9.77 11.38 17.60
CA HIS A 447 9.48 10.04 18.13
C HIS A 447 7.97 9.73 18.07
N PRO A 448 7.57 8.49 17.73
CA PRO A 448 6.15 8.12 17.62
C PRO A 448 5.34 8.41 18.88
N ASP A 449 5.91 8.21 20.07
CA ASP A 449 5.19 8.45 21.35
C ASP A 449 4.83 9.93 21.54
N ALA A 450 5.67 10.86 21.08
CA ALA A 450 5.39 12.29 21.14
C ALA A 450 4.24 12.72 20.21
N LEU A 451 3.99 11.95 19.15
CA LEU A 451 2.92 12.21 18.18
C LEU A 451 1.61 11.46 18.48
N LYS A 452 1.55 10.69 19.56
CA LYS A 452 0.44 9.79 19.85
C LYS A 452 -0.91 10.51 19.97
N GLU A 453 -0.92 11.70 20.57
CA GLU A 453 -2.13 12.51 20.75
C GLU A 453 -2.53 13.29 19.48
N SER A 454 -1.57 13.58 18.59
CA SER A 454 -1.80 14.32 17.36
C SER A 454 -2.24 13.43 16.21
N LEU A 455 -1.96 12.12 16.28
CA LEU A 455 -2.23 11.16 15.22
C LEU A 455 -3.45 10.30 15.53
N GLN A 456 -4.25 10.02 14.51
CA GLN A 456 -5.25 8.96 14.60
C GLN A 456 -4.56 7.60 14.82
N ARG A 457 -5.27 6.67 15.46
CA ARG A 457 -4.73 5.35 15.80
C ARG A 457 -4.01 4.64 14.65
N ASP A 458 -4.58 4.65 13.45
CA ASP A 458 -3.99 3.98 12.28
C ASP A 458 -2.79 4.75 11.73
N GLN A 459 -2.83 6.09 11.76
CA GLN A 459 -1.70 6.95 11.39
C GLN A 459 -0.52 6.73 12.34
N HIS A 460 -0.77 6.72 13.64
CA HIS A 460 0.28 6.48 14.64
C HIS A 460 0.94 5.11 14.46
N ARG A 461 0.15 4.03 14.29
CA ARG A 461 0.68 2.68 14.08
C ARG A 461 1.53 2.56 12.82
N LEU A 462 1.10 3.18 11.72
CA LEU A 462 1.87 3.16 10.48
C LEU A 462 3.12 4.01 10.58
N TYR A 463 3.03 5.20 11.16
CA TYR A 463 4.18 6.07 11.42
C TYR A 463 5.23 5.38 12.30
N GLN A 464 4.80 4.76 13.40
CA GLN A 464 5.68 3.99 14.28
C GLN A 464 6.41 2.86 13.53
N LEU A 465 5.71 2.15 12.64
CA LEU A 465 6.30 1.11 11.81
C LEU A 465 7.38 1.67 10.88
N VAL A 466 7.10 2.80 10.22
CA VAL A 466 8.05 3.48 9.33
C VAL A 466 9.26 3.99 10.11
N TRP A 467 9.04 4.64 11.25
CA TRP A 467 10.10 5.17 12.11
C TRP A 467 11.02 4.08 12.62
N GLN A 468 10.47 3.01 13.18
CA GLN A 468 11.25 1.86 13.70
C GLN A 468 12.09 1.22 12.60
N ARG A 469 11.54 1.02 11.41
CA ARG A 469 12.24 0.45 10.27
C ARG A 469 13.40 1.36 9.82
N PHE A 470 13.14 2.65 9.72
CA PHE A 470 14.16 3.61 9.29
C PHE A 470 15.31 3.66 10.29
N VAL A 471 15.03 3.89 11.57
CA VAL A 471 16.07 3.99 12.60
C VAL A 471 16.87 2.69 12.69
N SER A 472 16.21 1.53 12.74
CA SER A 472 16.91 0.24 12.78
C SER A 472 17.75 -0.02 11.53
N SER A 473 17.35 0.48 10.36
CA SER A 473 18.14 0.36 9.13
C SER A 473 19.44 1.13 9.15
N GLN A 474 19.59 2.07 10.08
CA GLN A 474 20.79 2.89 10.24
C GLN A 474 21.68 2.44 11.41
N MET A 475 21.31 1.35 12.09
CA MET A 475 22.05 0.76 13.21
C MET A 475 23.07 -0.29 12.76
N GLU A 476 23.98 -0.63 13.66
CA GLU A 476 24.95 -1.72 13.52
C GLU A 476 24.26 -3.07 13.37
N ASP A 477 24.97 -4.04 12.78
CA ASP A 477 24.53 -5.44 12.69
C ASP A 477 24.43 -6.06 14.09
N ALA A 478 23.35 -6.83 14.34
CA ALA A 478 23.13 -7.55 15.59
C ALA A 478 23.82 -8.93 15.61
#